data_1cfd37d941bd0838e8c699ee85cb81db
#
_entry.id   1cfd37d941bd0838e8c699ee85cb81db
#
_cell.length_a   1.000
_cell.length_b   1.000
_cell.length_c   1.000
_cell.angle_alpha   90.00
_cell.angle_beta   90.00
_cell.angle_gamma   90.00
#
_symmetry.space_group_name_H-M   'P 1'
#
loop_
_entity.id
_entity.type
_entity.pdbx_description
1 polymer ?
#
loop_
_entity_poly.entity_id
_entity_poly.type
_entity_poly.pdbx_seq_one_letter_code
_entity_poly.pdbx_strand_id
1 'polypeptide(L)'
;MPASMTTLAGVRELPVMNKMTFEQLCELFAYMPKGRPLDSREVAAILQVHPNTMEQYRLRGEGPRFFSPAGTRRVWYAERDVLAWLASGAKRSTSEQVAA
;
A
#
# COMPACT_ATOMS: atom_id res chain seq x y z
N MET A 1 5.07 -29.43 -1.82
CA MET A 1 4.88 -29.34 -1.35
C MET A 1 4.81 -28.93 -0.95
N PRO A 2 4.63 -28.87 -0.89
CA PRO A 2 4.40 -28.40 -0.26
C PRO A 2 4.15 -27.91 0.34
N ALA A 3 4.02 -27.81 0.46
CA ALA A 3 3.78 -27.48 1.17
C ALA A 3 3.39 -26.98 1.63
N SER A 4 3.27 -26.99 1.63
CA SER A 4 2.95 -26.67 2.20
C SER A 4 2.71 -26.17 2.69
N MET A 5 2.63 -26.15 2.70
CA MET A 5 2.44 -25.87 3.35
C MET A 5 2.30 -25.34 3.85
N THR A 6 2.28 -25.30 3.77
CA THR A 6 2.14 -24.98 4.42
C THR A 6 1.77 -24.50 4.92
N THR A 7 1.58 -24.44 4.87
CA THR A 7 1.23 -24.18 5.45
C THR A 7 0.95 -23.83 6.04
N LEU A 8 0.69 -23.73 6.08
CA LEU A 8 0.54 -23.55 6.81
C LEU A 8 0.65 -23.00 7.33
N ALA A 9 0.69 -22.95 7.14
CA ALA A 9 0.86 -22.54 7.74
C ALA A 9 0.70 -21.73 7.91
N GLY A 10 0.73 -21.42 7.69
CA GLY A 10 0.58 -20.61 7.91
C GLY A 10 -0.13 -19.96 7.99
N VAL A 11 -0.56 -19.99 7.67
CA VAL A 11 -1.31 -19.40 7.89
C VAL A 11 -1.58 -18.83 8.91
N ARG A 12 -1.53 -19.02 9.59
CA ARG A 12 -1.61 -18.59 10.60
C ARG A 12 -1.27 -17.37 10.81
N GLU A 13 -0.60 -17.03 10.52
CA GLU A 13 -0.21 -15.99 10.70
C GLU A 13 -0.69 -15.08 10.05
N LEU A 14 -1.41 -15.09 9.72
CA LEU A 14 -1.93 -14.32 9.12
C LEU A 14 -2.07 -13.04 9.34
N PRO A 15 -2.33 -12.54 9.94
CA PRO A 15 -2.70 -11.19 10.09
C PRO A 15 -1.64 -10.17 9.92
N VAL A 16 -0.51 -10.50 9.51
CA VAL A 16 0.54 -9.52 9.26
C VAL A 16 0.31 -8.95 7.87
N MET A 17 -0.33 -7.76 7.83
CA MET A 17 -0.75 -7.19 6.56
C MET A 17 0.41 -6.81 5.67
N ASN A 18 1.53 -6.37 6.27
CA ASN A 18 2.67 -5.97 5.46
C ASN A 18 3.40 -7.14 4.83
N LYS A 19 2.94 -8.35 5.08
CA LYS A 19 3.50 -9.54 4.46
C LYS A 19 2.64 -10.11 3.37
N MET A 20 1.59 -9.41 2.99
CA MET A 20 0.73 -9.87 1.92
C MET A 20 1.46 -9.76 0.59
N THR A 21 1.19 -10.71 -0.28
CA THR A 21 1.70 -10.62 -1.64
C THR A 21 0.94 -9.54 -2.40
N PHE A 22 1.52 -9.12 -3.52
CA PHE A 22 0.83 -8.14 -4.36
C PHE A 22 -0.52 -8.66 -4.82
N GLU A 23 -0.61 -9.94 -5.16
CA GLU A 23 -1.87 -10.52 -5.58
C GLU A 23 -2.92 -10.46 -4.48
N GLN A 24 -2.50 -10.74 -3.26
CA GLN A 24 -3.42 -10.66 -2.12
C GLN A 24 -3.88 -9.22 -1.88
N LEU A 25 -2.97 -8.28 -2.05
CA LEU A 25 -3.33 -6.88 -1.89
C LEU A 25 -4.32 -6.44 -2.96
N CYS A 26 -4.12 -6.89 -4.19
CA CYS A 26 -5.06 -6.57 -5.26
C CYS A 26 -6.43 -7.12 -4.97
N GLU A 27 -6.49 -8.34 -4.46
CA GLU A 27 -7.78 -8.93 -4.10
C GLU A 27 -8.45 -8.16 -2.98
N LEU A 28 -7.66 -7.79 -1.99
CA LEU A 28 -8.19 -7.09 -0.82
C LEU A 28 -8.92 -5.81 -1.21
N PHE A 29 -8.34 -5.06 -2.14
CA PHE A 29 -8.88 -3.77 -2.54
C PHE A 29 -9.59 -3.80 -3.88
N ALA A 30 -9.78 -4.98 -4.46
CA ALA A 30 -10.39 -5.11 -5.79
C ALA A 30 -9.67 -4.23 -6.80
N TYR A 31 -8.36 -4.24 -6.75
CA TYR A 31 -7.53 -3.37 -7.57
C TYR A 31 -7.07 -4.10 -8.82
N MET A 32 -7.21 -3.44 -9.96
CA MET A 32 -6.75 -3.98 -11.23
C MET A 32 -5.38 -3.41 -11.54
N PRO A 33 -4.34 -4.25 -11.52
CA PRO A 33 -2.98 -3.74 -11.76
C PRO A 33 -2.83 -3.10 -13.13
N LYS A 34 -2.08 -2.02 -13.17
CA LYS A 34 -1.78 -1.34 -14.42
C LYS A 34 -0.46 -1.80 -15.03
N GLY A 35 0.37 -2.49 -14.24
CA GLY A 35 1.62 -3.01 -14.72
C GLY A 35 2.68 -1.96 -14.96
N ARG A 36 2.59 -0.82 -14.31
CA ARG A 36 3.56 0.26 -14.48
C ARG A 36 3.57 1.11 -13.22
N PRO A 37 4.63 1.93 -13.06
CA PRO A 37 4.66 2.87 -11.94
C PRO A 37 3.51 3.87 -12.04
N LEU A 38 3.09 4.37 -10.90
CA LEU A 38 2.00 5.33 -10.80
C LEU A 38 2.55 6.70 -10.47
N ASP A 39 1.89 7.74 -11.00
CA ASP A 39 2.27 9.10 -10.61
C ASP A 39 1.40 9.54 -9.42
N SER A 40 1.70 10.75 -8.90
CA SER A 40 1.00 11.25 -7.72
C SER A 40 -0.50 11.34 -7.92
N ARG A 41 -0.92 11.75 -9.11
CA ARG A 41 -2.35 11.91 -9.36
C ARG A 41 -3.06 10.57 -9.35
N GLU A 42 -2.42 9.58 -9.94
CA GLU A 42 -3.02 8.24 -9.97
C GLU A 42 -3.13 7.66 -8.57
N VAL A 43 -2.10 7.87 -7.76
CA VAL A 43 -2.15 7.38 -6.38
C VAL A 43 -3.20 8.14 -5.59
N ALA A 44 -3.30 9.45 -5.78
CA ALA A 44 -4.32 10.23 -5.11
C ALA A 44 -5.71 9.72 -5.45
N ALA A 45 -5.93 9.35 -6.70
CA ALA A 45 -7.22 8.81 -7.12
C ALA A 45 -7.50 7.47 -6.46
N ILE A 46 -6.49 6.61 -6.37
CA ILE A 46 -6.65 5.31 -5.71
C ILE A 46 -6.99 5.51 -4.23
N LEU A 47 -6.30 6.42 -3.58
CA LEU A 47 -6.51 6.68 -2.15
C LEU A 47 -7.70 7.60 -1.90
N GLN A 48 -8.28 8.15 -2.97
CA GLN A 48 -9.41 9.06 -2.90
C GLN A 48 -9.10 10.30 -2.08
N VAL A 49 -7.94 10.86 -2.31
CA VAL A 49 -7.52 12.11 -1.67
C VAL A 49 -7.15 13.11 -2.76
N HIS A 50 -7.06 14.36 -2.38
CA HIS A 50 -6.64 15.40 -3.31
C HIS A 50 -5.14 15.22 -3.63
N PRO A 51 -4.71 15.54 -4.86
CA PRO A 51 -3.29 15.42 -5.19
C PRO A 51 -2.37 16.22 -4.25
N ASN A 52 -2.82 17.35 -3.74
CA ASN A 52 -2.03 18.09 -2.76
C ASN A 52 -1.77 17.30 -1.50
N THR A 53 -2.67 16.40 -1.15
CA THR A 53 -2.50 15.57 0.02
C THR A 53 -1.29 14.64 -0.15
N MET A 54 -1.05 14.17 -1.36
CA MET A 54 0.11 13.34 -1.63
C MET A 54 1.39 14.12 -1.39
N GLU A 55 1.42 15.37 -1.81
CA GLU A 55 2.57 16.21 -1.58
C GLU A 55 2.80 16.44 -0.09
N GLN A 56 1.72 16.67 0.65
CA GLN A 56 1.81 16.85 2.10
C GLN A 56 2.36 15.59 2.77
N TYR A 57 1.91 14.43 2.33
CA TYR A 57 2.45 13.18 2.86
C TYR A 57 3.95 13.11 2.67
N ARG A 58 4.42 13.43 1.46
CA ARG A 58 5.86 13.36 1.18
C ARG A 58 6.65 14.33 2.03
N LEU A 59 6.12 15.52 2.22
CA LEU A 59 6.81 16.54 3.03
C LEU A 59 6.92 16.13 4.48
N ARG A 60 5.95 15.38 4.98
CA ARG A 60 5.96 14.96 6.37
C ARG A 60 6.56 13.58 6.58
N GLY A 61 7.01 12.94 5.51
CA GLY A 61 7.55 11.60 5.62
C GLY A 61 6.49 10.55 5.87
N GLU A 62 5.28 10.82 5.42
CA GLU A 62 4.14 9.92 5.58
C GLU A 62 3.70 9.40 4.22
N GLY A 63 2.75 8.48 4.24
CA GLY A 63 2.20 7.95 3.01
C GLY A 63 3.01 6.82 2.44
N PRO A 64 2.66 6.37 1.24
CA PRO A 64 3.38 5.28 0.60
C PRO A 64 4.79 5.69 0.22
N ARG A 65 5.68 4.71 0.12
CA ARG A 65 7.02 4.95 -0.37
C ARG A 65 6.94 5.49 -1.80
N PHE A 66 7.83 6.42 -2.12
CA PHE A 66 7.88 6.98 -3.46
C PHE A 66 9.32 7.01 -3.95
N PHE A 67 9.45 7.21 -5.26
CA PHE A 67 10.74 7.27 -5.92
C PHE A 67 10.83 8.58 -6.68
N SER A 68 11.95 9.27 -6.53
CA SER A 68 12.18 10.54 -7.20
C SER A 68 13.57 10.49 -7.82
N PRO A 69 13.66 9.99 -9.07
CA PRO A 69 14.97 9.84 -9.70
C PRO A 69 15.73 11.16 -9.80
N ALA A 70 17.03 11.09 -9.61
CA ALA A 70 17.86 12.27 -9.69
C ALA A 70 17.73 12.90 -11.07
N GLY A 71 17.74 14.24 -11.08
CA GLY A 71 17.66 14.96 -12.33
C GLY A 71 16.27 15.16 -12.88
N THR A 72 15.25 14.71 -12.14
CA THR A 72 13.88 14.91 -12.56
C THR A 72 13.09 15.48 -11.40
N ARG A 73 11.92 16.01 -11.73
CA ARG A 73 10.96 16.43 -10.69
C ARG A 73 9.82 15.44 -10.55
N ARG A 74 9.90 14.34 -11.27
CA ARG A 74 8.82 13.38 -11.27
C ARG A 74 8.89 12.53 -10.03
N VAL A 75 7.72 12.16 -9.55
CA VAL A 75 7.56 11.27 -8.40
C VAL A 75 6.78 10.06 -8.88
N TRP A 76 7.29 8.89 -8.55
CA TRP A 76 6.68 7.64 -8.97
C TRP A 76 6.41 6.77 -7.75
N TYR A 77 5.39 5.95 -7.86
CA TYR A 77 5.02 5.00 -6.81
C TYR A 77 4.89 3.62 -7.42
N ALA A 78 5.35 2.61 -6.70
CA ALA A 78 5.10 1.23 -7.08
C ALA A 78 3.70 0.86 -6.59
N GLU A 79 2.95 0.18 -7.44
CA GLU A 79 1.59 -0.21 -7.07
C GLU A 79 1.59 -1.01 -5.77
N ARG A 80 2.55 -1.92 -5.63
CA ARG A 80 2.66 -2.74 -4.45
C ARG A 80 2.82 -1.89 -3.19
N ASP A 81 3.65 -0.86 -3.27
CA ASP A 81 3.90 0.00 -2.12
C ASP A 81 2.65 0.77 -1.71
N VAL A 82 1.87 1.23 -2.69
CA VAL A 82 0.65 1.97 -2.41
C VAL A 82 -0.36 1.08 -1.69
N LEU A 83 -0.57 -0.13 -2.20
CA LEU A 83 -1.53 -1.03 -1.59
C LEU A 83 -1.06 -1.52 -0.23
N ALA A 84 0.24 -1.75 -0.09
CA ALA A 84 0.78 -2.18 1.19
C ALA A 84 0.60 -1.09 2.25
N TRP A 85 0.85 0.17 1.86
CA TRP A 85 0.64 1.27 2.79
C TRP A 85 -0.82 1.36 3.20
N LEU A 86 -1.71 1.21 2.24
CA LEU A 86 -3.14 1.27 2.53
C LEU A 86 -3.54 0.15 3.49
N ALA A 87 -3.02 -1.05 3.25
CA ALA A 87 -3.33 -2.20 4.10
C ALA A 87 -2.76 -2.04 5.50
N SER A 88 -1.65 -1.30 5.64
CA SER A 88 -1.02 -1.12 6.94
C SER A 88 -1.91 -0.33 7.89
N GLY A 89 -2.93 0.33 7.37
CA GLY A 89 -3.86 1.08 8.21
C GLY A 89 -5.08 0.29 8.64
N ALA A 90 -5.04 -1.03 8.50
CA ALA A 90 -6.20 -1.85 8.85
C ALA A 90 -6.60 -1.67 10.30
N LYS A 91 -7.89 -1.51 10.52
CA LYS A 91 -8.43 -1.38 11.86
C LYS A 91 -9.71 -2.19 11.95
N ARG A 92 -10.00 -2.66 13.12
CA ARG A 92 -11.23 -3.42 13.33
C ARG A 92 -12.35 -2.56 13.88
N SER A 93 -12.01 -1.43 14.46
CA SER A 93 -13.00 -0.50 14.96
C SER A 93 -12.39 0.87 15.05
N THR A 94 -13.24 1.88 15.13
CA THR A 94 -12.75 3.24 15.25
C THR A 94 -12.08 3.50 16.58
N SER A 95 -12.36 2.70 17.59
CA SER A 95 -11.73 2.89 18.88
C SER A 95 -10.23 2.65 18.83
N GLU A 96 -9.74 1.90 17.84
CA GLU A 96 -8.32 1.68 17.69
C GLU A 96 -7.59 2.96 17.32
N GLN A 97 -8.28 3.91 16.73
CA GLN A 97 -7.66 5.17 16.36
C GLN A 97 -7.39 6.06 17.55
N VAL A 98 -8.20 5.91 18.58
CA VAL A 98 -8.08 6.74 19.75
C VAL A 98 -6.80 6.45 20.51
N ALA A 99 -6.32 5.24 20.40
CA ALA A 99 -5.11 4.83 21.09
C ALA A 99 -3.85 5.46 20.50
N ALA A 100 -3.96 6.01 19.32
CA ALA A 100 -2.78 6.57 18.64
C ALA A 100 -2.29 7.86 19.28
#